data_c9bf192176617a5e78765c933ac6999f
#
_entry.id   c9bf192176617a5e78765c933ac6999f
#
_cell.length_a   1.000
_cell.length_b   1.000
_cell.length_c   1.000
_cell.angle_alpha   90.00
_cell.angle_beta   90.00
_cell.angle_gamma   90.00
#
_symmetry.space_group_name_H-M   'P 1'
#
loop_
_entity.id
_entity.type
_entity.pdbx_description
1 polymer ?
#
loop_
_entity_poly.entity_id
_entity_poly.type
_entity_poly.pdbx_seq_one_letter_code
_entity_poly.pdbx_strand_id
1 'polypeptide(L)'
;MAIGGIALRDNEGNGNTAIGVGALFQSTGSFNTAVGRLAGQSITTGNNIIAIGAQVDGISTVFGEVDDSCYIDNIFDADIDLGTATIVGVDADGKLGTNAVDAAGNKVPLASLLGGRRQAMLNELRKEQKRVADLEGTVARLAATVKEQGAQIQKVSAQLEVSKPAAKLVRYKQ
;
A
#
# COMPACT_ATOMS: atom_id res chain seq x y z
N MET A 1 -9.89 36.25 1.10
CA MET A 1 -10.52 36.70 2.38
C MET A 1 -9.55 36.44 3.51
N ALA A 2 -9.32 37.42 4.41
CA ALA A 2 -8.44 37.25 5.57
C ALA A 2 -9.16 37.66 6.85
N ILE A 3 -9.18 36.79 7.85
CA ILE A 3 -9.73 37.03 9.18
C ILE A 3 -8.73 36.56 10.23
N GLY A 4 -8.17 37.48 10.99
CA GLY A 4 -7.16 37.20 12.02
C GLY A 4 -5.90 38.02 11.85
N GLY A 5 -5.14 38.23 12.93
CA GLY A 5 -3.87 38.94 12.87
C GLY A 5 -2.89 38.26 11.95
N ILE A 6 -2.28 38.99 11.01
CA ILE A 6 -1.30 38.48 10.00
C ILE A 6 -1.80 37.37 9.08
N ALA A 7 -3.13 37.10 9.01
CA ALA A 7 -3.67 36.19 7.98
C ALA A 7 -3.42 36.78 6.59
N LEU A 8 -2.92 35.99 5.64
CA LEU A 8 -2.52 36.41 4.27
C LEU A 8 -1.56 37.61 4.22
N ARG A 9 -0.73 37.80 5.24
CA ARG A 9 0.08 39.03 5.37
C ARG A 9 0.99 39.28 4.17
N ASP A 10 1.72 38.25 3.73
CA ASP A 10 2.69 38.33 2.62
C ASP A 10 2.17 37.50 1.42
N ASN A 11 0.86 37.58 1.17
CA ASN A 11 0.20 36.81 0.13
C ASN A 11 0.23 37.54 -1.22
N GLU A 12 0.73 36.86 -2.25
CA GLU A 12 0.73 37.35 -3.64
C GLU A 12 -0.28 36.59 -4.54
N GLY A 13 -0.76 35.44 -4.07
CA GLY A 13 -1.70 34.60 -4.81
C GLY A 13 -3.14 35.12 -4.78
N ASN A 14 -3.98 34.61 -5.68
CA ASN A 14 -5.35 35.00 -5.85
C ASN A 14 -6.32 33.98 -5.24
N GLY A 15 -7.53 34.41 -4.86
CA GLY A 15 -8.60 33.50 -4.45
C GLY A 15 -8.40 32.81 -3.11
N ASN A 16 -7.40 33.22 -2.30
CA ASN A 16 -7.12 32.59 -1.01
C ASN A 16 -8.12 32.99 0.08
N THR A 17 -8.46 32.05 0.94
CA THR A 17 -9.28 32.26 2.14
C THR A 17 -8.50 31.83 3.37
N ALA A 18 -8.25 32.73 4.30
CA ALA A 18 -7.55 32.48 5.55
C ALA A 18 -8.33 32.99 6.74
N ILE A 19 -8.65 32.12 7.68
CA ILE A 19 -9.37 32.41 8.92
C ILE A 19 -8.53 31.88 10.09
N GLY A 20 -7.93 32.76 10.84
CA GLY A 20 -7.07 32.47 11.98
C GLY A 20 -5.83 33.31 12.00
N VAL A 21 -5.24 33.48 13.19
CA VAL A 21 -3.96 34.20 13.34
C VAL A 21 -2.86 33.47 12.56
N GLY A 22 -2.23 34.15 11.60
CA GLY A 22 -1.14 33.61 10.80
C GLY A 22 -1.56 32.57 9.76
N ALA A 23 -2.86 32.40 9.48
CA ALA A 23 -3.29 31.48 8.42
C ALA A 23 -2.79 31.97 7.05
N LEU A 24 -2.13 31.09 6.27
CA LEU A 24 -1.52 31.37 4.94
C LEU A 24 -0.66 32.64 4.93
N PHE A 25 0.12 32.91 5.96
CA PHE A 25 0.74 34.22 6.13
C PHE A 25 1.84 34.53 5.08
N GLN A 26 2.41 33.53 4.41
CA GLN A 26 3.46 33.67 3.38
C GLN A 26 3.14 32.99 2.04
N SER A 27 1.86 32.75 1.76
CA SER A 27 1.47 32.02 0.56
C SER A 27 1.50 32.90 -0.68
N THR A 28 2.25 32.51 -1.71
CA THR A 28 2.19 33.07 -3.07
C THR A 28 1.30 32.25 -4.00
N GLY A 29 0.91 31.04 -3.59
CA GLY A 29 -0.03 30.18 -4.29
C GLY A 29 -1.47 30.69 -4.28
N SER A 30 -2.31 30.16 -5.13
CA SER A 30 -3.69 30.61 -5.37
C SER A 30 -4.73 29.58 -4.96
N PHE A 31 -5.96 30.04 -4.69
CA PHE A 31 -7.12 29.22 -4.38
C PHE A 31 -7.00 28.36 -3.11
N ASN A 32 -6.12 28.71 -2.19
CA ASN A 32 -5.93 27.99 -0.94
C ASN A 32 -6.96 28.41 0.10
N THR A 33 -7.42 27.45 0.90
CA THR A 33 -8.33 27.68 2.03
C THR A 33 -7.68 27.19 3.31
N ALA A 34 -7.44 28.08 4.27
CA ALA A 34 -6.91 27.75 5.58
C ALA A 34 -7.81 28.26 6.70
N VAL A 35 -8.19 27.38 7.60
CA VAL A 35 -9.05 27.66 8.75
C VAL A 35 -8.40 27.15 10.03
N GLY A 36 -7.95 28.02 10.87
CA GLY A 36 -7.27 27.74 12.13
C GLY A 36 -6.05 28.62 12.35
N ARG A 37 -5.57 28.71 13.59
CA ARG A 37 -4.34 29.42 13.92
C ARG A 37 -3.17 28.77 13.22
N LEU A 38 -2.40 29.50 12.42
CA LEU A 38 -1.25 29.02 11.65
C LEU A 38 -1.60 27.87 10.66
N ALA A 39 -2.88 27.75 10.26
CA ALA A 39 -3.27 26.80 9.23
C ALA A 39 -2.62 27.16 7.89
N GLY A 40 -2.05 26.18 7.19
CA GLY A 40 -1.36 26.38 5.93
C GLY A 40 -0.10 27.24 6.01
N GLN A 41 0.55 27.30 7.19
CA GLN A 41 1.73 28.16 7.39
C GLN A 41 2.91 27.75 6.48
N SER A 42 2.98 26.49 6.07
CA SER A 42 4.03 25.96 5.20
C SER A 42 3.65 25.93 3.71
N ILE A 43 2.44 26.38 3.37
CA ILE A 43 2.02 26.55 1.97
C ILE A 43 2.63 27.84 1.46
N THR A 44 3.61 27.73 0.58
CA THR A 44 4.32 28.85 -0.03
C THR A 44 3.90 29.09 -1.47
N THR A 45 3.99 28.08 -2.33
CA THR A 45 3.70 28.16 -3.77
C THR A 45 2.52 27.27 -4.21
N GLY A 46 2.10 26.34 -3.36
CA GLY A 46 1.05 25.35 -3.66
C GLY A 46 -0.31 26.00 -3.94
N ASN A 47 -1.10 25.38 -4.82
CA ASN A 47 -2.39 25.87 -5.25
C ASN A 47 -3.52 24.90 -4.91
N ASN A 48 -4.73 25.43 -4.70
CA ASN A 48 -5.93 24.67 -4.42
C ASN A 48 -5.79 23.69 -3.23
N ILE A 49 -5.13 24.16 -2.17
CA ILE A 49 -4.89 23.37 -0.95
C ILE A 49 -5.89 23.81 0.13
N ILE A 50 -6.48 22.83 0.81
CA ILE A 50 -7.36 23.05 1.97
C ILE A 50 -6.62 22.61 3.22
N ALA A 51 -6.45 23.49 4.21
CA ALA A 51 -5.84 23.21 5.50
C ALA A 51 -6.78 23.63 6.63
N ILE A 52 -7.31 22.67 7.38
CA ILE A 52 -8.28 22.91 8.48
C ILE A 52 -7.72 22.35 9.78
N GLY A 53 -7.59 23.22 10.77
CA GLY A 53 -7.08 22.89 12.10
C GLY A 53 -6.00 23.85 12.55
N ALA A 54 -5.62 23.79 13.82
CA ALA A 54 -4.56 24.64 14.36
C ALA A 54 -3.19 24.05 14.02
N GLN A 55 -2.33 24.85 13.39
CA GLN A 55 -0.98 24.45 13.01
C GLN A 55 -0.91 23.31 11.97
N VAL A 56 -1.97 23.11 11.18
CA VAL A 56 -1.94 22.23 10.01
C VAL A 56 -1.05 22.86 8.94
N ASP A 57 0.08 22.26 8.65
CA ASP A 57 1.07 22.81 7.71
C ASP A 57 0.54 22.93 6.28
N GLY A 58 -0.36 22.05 5.86
CA GLY A 58 -0.88 22.03 4.49
C GLY A 58 0.09 21.46 3.48
N ILE A 59 1.07 20.67 3.93
CA ILE A 59 2.06 20.01 3.09
C ILE A 59 2.21 18.54 3.48
N SER A 60 2.62 17.71 2.53
CA SER A 60 2.99 16.33 2.78
C SER A 60 4.40 16.25 3.37
N THR A 61 4.59 15.44 4.40
CA THR A 61 5.92 15.17 4.99
C THR A 61 6.86 14.43 4.03
N VAL A 62 6.31 13.77 2.99
CA VAL A 62 7.07 12.98 2.01
C VAL A 62 7.26 13.73 0.70
N PHE A 63 6.21 14.42 0.23
CA PHE A 63 6.18 15.04 -1.10
C PHE A 63 6.28 16.56 -1.08
N GLY A 64 6.28 17.18 0.10
CA GLY A 64 6.25 18.64 0.23
C GLY A 64 4.87 19.23 -0.13
N GLU A 65 4.86 20.37 -0.81
CA GLU A 65 3.64 20.98 -1.31
C GLU A 65 3.05 20.15 -2.45
N VAL A 66 1.78 19.78 -2.32
CA VAL A 66 1.04 19.02 -3.35
C VAL A 66 -0.23 19.79 -3.65
N ASP A 67 -0.35 20.27 -4.87
CA ASP A 67 -1.58 20.95 -5.34
C ASP A 67 -2.80 20.04 -5.22
N ASP A 68 -4.00 20.60 -5.20
CA ASP A 68 -5.29 19.88 -5.15
C ASP A 68 -5.43 18.95 -3.93
N SER A 69 -4.89 19.34 -2.78
CA SER A 69 -4.82 18.54 -1.56
C SER A 69 -5.69 19.07 -0.43
N CYS A 70 -6.13 18.18 0.45
CA CYS A 70 -6.90 18.54 1.65
C CYS A 70 -6.27 17.93 2.91
N TYR A 71 -5.95 18.79 3.86
CA TYR A 71 -5.37 18.44 5.15
C TYR A 71 -6.31 18.89 6.27
N ILE A 72 -6.75 17.95 7.09
CA ILE A 72 -7.59 18.21 8.26
C ILE A 72 -6.89 17.63 9.49
N ASP A 73 -6.66 18.47 10.49
CA ASP A 73 -6.00 18.07 11.74
C ASP A 73 -6.86 17.12 12.57
N ASN A 74 -6.20 16.35 13.46
CA ASN A 74 -6.83 15.45 14.42
C ASN A 74 -7.69 14.33 13.81
N ILE A 75 -7.47 13.96 12.52
CA ILE A 75 -8.07 12.76 11.94
C ILE A 75 -7.17 11.55 12.17
N PHE A 76 -5.84 11.73 11.98
CA PHE A 76 -4.86 10.68 12.27
C PHE A 76 -4.63 10.58 13.77
N ASP A 77 -4.53 9.36 14.30
CA ASP A 77 -4.39 9.03 15.73
C ASP A 77 -5.53 9.54 16.64
N ALA A 78 -6.66 9.94 16.07
CA ALA A 78 -7.85 10.24 16.86
C ALA A 78 -8.48 8.95 17.41
N ASP A 79 -8.79 8.94 18.71
CA ASP A 79 -9.54 7.83 19.31
C ASP A 79 -10.96 7.79 18.75
N ILE A 80 -11.35 6.62 18.23
CA ILE A 80 -12.71 6.38 17.74
C ILE A 80 -13.35 5.21 18.50
N ASP A 81 -14.64 5.33 18.81
CA ASP A 81 -15.42 4.22 19.38
C ASP A 81 -15.67 3.15 18.31
N LEU A 82 -15.01 1.99 18.45
CA LEU A 82 -15.15 0.88 17.52
C LEU A 82 -16.57 0.33 17.41
N GLY A 83 -17.41 0.54 18.42
CA GLY A 83 -18.81 0.11 18.39
C GLY A 83 -19.67 0.92 17.41
N THR A 84 -19.28 2.17 17.16
CA THR A 84 -19.99 3.10 16.27
C THR A 84 -19.17 3.53 15.04
N ALA A 85 -17.87 3.15 14.99
CA ALA A 85 -16.97 3.51 13.90
C ALA A 85 -17.46 2.95 12.56
N THR A 86 -17.34 3.76 11.51
CA THR A 86 -17.64 3.36 10.14
C THR A 86 -16.61 3.90 9.17
N ILE A 87 -16.58 3.32 7.97
CA ILE A 87 -15.66 3.75 6.91
C ILE A 87 -16.30 4.92 6.16
N VAL A 88 -15.51 5.95 5.92
CA VAL A 88 -15.87 7.08 5.07
C VAL A 88 -15.21 6.90 3.70
N GLY A 89 -15.99 7.00 2.64
CA GLY A 89 -15.51 7.03 1.27
C GLY A 89 -15.67 8.41 0.67
N VAL A 90 -14.89 8.68 -0.38
CA VAL A 90 -15.01 9.88 -1.23
C VAL A 90 -15.42 9.42 -2.62
N ASP A 91 -16.43 10.04 -3.21
CA ASP A 91 -16.83 9.80 -4.60
C ASP A 91 -16.07 10.68 -5.58
N ALA A 92 -16.35 10.52 -6.88
CA ALA A 92 -15.70 11.27 -7.96
C ALA A 92 -16.00 12.79 -7.89
N ASP A 93 -17.08 13.20 -7.23
CA ASP A 93 -17.45 14.60 -7.02
C ASP A 93 -16.85 15.19 -5.74
N GLY A 94 -16.01 14.43 -5.02
CA GLY A 94 -15.40 14.83 -3.76
C GLY A 94 -16.34 14.76 -2.55
N LYS A 95 -17.51 14.13 -2.68
CA LYS A 95 -18.49 14.01 -1.61
C LYS A 95 -18.09 12.91 -0.64
N LEU A 96 -18.03 13.23 0.64
CA LEU A 96 -17.78 12.28 1.72
C LEU A 96 -19.07 11.56 2.13
N GLY A 97 -18.99 10.26 2.33
CA GLY A 97 -20.13 9.46 2.77
C GLY A 97 -19.73 8.12 3.37
N THR A 98 -20.63 7.55 4.14
CA THR A 98 -20.47 6.24 4.79
C THR A 98 -21.22 5.11 4.07
N ASN A 99 -22.07 5.46 3.11
CA ASN A 99 -22.84 4.54 2.30
C ASN A 99 -22.55 4.76 0.81
N ALA A 100 -22.44 3.66 0.06
CA ALA A 100 -22.55 3.68 -1.39
C ALA A 100 -24.04 3.57 -1.79
N VAL A 101 -24.35 3.89 -3.03
CA VAL A 101 -25.67 3.65 -3.62
C VAL A 101 -25.51 2.58 -4.72
N ASP A 102 -26.28 1.51 -4.67
CA ASP A 102 -26.25 0.47 -5.67
C ASP A 102 -27.01 0.88 -6.95
N ALA A 103 -26.98 0.06 -7.99
CA ALA A 103 -27.64 0.34 -9.26
C ALA A 103 -29.18 0.45 -9.14
N ALA A 104 -29.78 -0.06 -8.06
CA ALA A 104 -31.20 0.04 -7.78
C ALA A 104 -31.55 1.26 -6.89
N GLY A 105 -30.56 2.07 -6.49
CA GLY A 105 -30.74 3.24 -5.65
C GLY A 105 -30.79 2.96 -4.15
N ASN A 106 -30.47 1.74 -3.70
CA ASN A 106 -30.45 1.39 -2.29
C ASN A 106 -29.13 1.80 -1.63
N LYS A 107 -29.21 2.25 -0.38
CA LYS A 107 -28.03 2.56 0.43
C LYS A 107 -27.35 1.29 0.92
N VAL A 108 -26.10 1.11 0.60
CA VAL A 108 -25.25 0.00 1.02
C VAL A 108 -24.09 0.52 1.86
N PRO A 109 -23.92 0.09 3.12
CA PRO A 109 -22.79 0.51 3.93
C PRO A 109 -21.45 0.17 3.28
N LEU A 110 -20.51 1.13 3.20
CA LEU A 110 -19.17 0.92 2.63
C LEU A 110 -18.41 -0.22 3.34
N ALA A 111 -18.62 -0.39 4.63
CA ALA A 111 -18.04 -1.47 5.41
C ALA A 111 -18.42 -2.87 4.86
N SER A 112 -19.64 -3.06 4.36
CA SER A 112 -20.08 -4.34 3.79
C SER A 112 -19.42 -4.63 2.44
N LEU A 113 -19.20 -3.60 1.61
CA LEU A 113 -18.49 -3.74 0.32
C LEU A 113 -17.02 -4.13 0.51
N LEU A 114 -16.35 -3.53 1.49
CA LEU A 114 -14.96 -3.86 1.83
C LEU A 114 -14.85 -5.24 2.49
N GLY A 115 -15.82 -5.62 3.30
CA GLY A 115 -15.92 -6.97 3.89
C GLY A 115 -15.96 -8.07 2.83
N GLY A 116 -16.75 -7.90 1.79
CA GLY A 116 -16.84 -8.84 0.66
C GLY A 116 -15.53 -8.95 -0.12
N ARG A 117 -14.86 -7.85 -0.43
CA ARG A 117 -13.54 -7.84 -1.10
C ARG A 117 -12.48 -8.52 -0.26
N ARG A 118 -12.43 -8.24 1.04
CA ARG A 118 -11.48 -8.88 1.96
C ARG A 118 -11.71 -10.39 2.04
N GLN A 119 -12.96 -10.84 2.10
CA GLN A 119 -13.29 -12.27 2.12
C GLN A 119 -12.89 -12.96 0.82
N ALA A 120 -13.11 -12.35 -0.34
CA ALA A 120 -12.67 -12.88 -1.62
C ALA A 120 -11.14 -13.01 -1.69
N MET A 121 -10.41 -11.99 -1.26
CA MET A 121 -8.94 -12.01 -1.19
C MET A 121 -8.41 -13.10 -0.24
N LEU A 122 -9.03 -13.29 0.93
CA LEU A 122 -8.68 -14.36 1.87
C LEU A 122 -8.93 -15.75 1.26
N ASN A 123 -9.98 -15.91 0.49
CA ASN A 123 -10.29 -17.17 -0.19
C ASN A 123 -9.25 -17.50 -1.27
N GLU A 124 -8.83 -16.51 -2.06
CA GLU A 124 -7.74 -16.70 -3.04
C GLU A 124 -6.41 -17.03 -2.35
N LEU A 125 -6.06 -16.33 -1.27
CA LEU A 125 -4.86 -16.63 -0.50
C LEU A 125 -4.86 -18.08 0.02
N ARG A 126 -5.99 -18.57 0.51
CA ARG A 126 -6.12 -19.98 0.95
C ARG A 126 -5.93 -20.98 -0.19
N LYS A 127 -6.43 -20.66 -1.39
CA LYS A 127 -6.21 -21.52 -2.58
C LYS A 127 -4.73 -21.57 -2.96
N GLU A 128 -4.04 -20.44 -2.96
CA GLU A 128 -2.61 -20.41 -3.27
C GLU A 128 -1.77 -21.14 -2.21
N GLN A 129 -2.10 -20.99 -0.93
CA GLN A 129 -1.44 -21.76 0.14
C GLN A 129 -1.60 -23.27 -0.06
N LYS A 130 -2.79 -23.73 -0.46
CA LYS A 130 -2.99 -25.16 -0.77
C LYS A 130 -2.15 -25.61 -1.98
N ARG A 131 -2.08 -24.81 -3.04
CA ARG A 131 -1.23 -25.10 -4.21
C ARG A 131 0.24 -25.18 -3.84
N VAL A 132 0.73 -24.31 -2.97
CA VAL A 132 2.11 -24.36 -2.47
C VAL A 132 2.36 -25.66 -1.72
N ALA A 133 1.48 -26.07 -0.81
CA ALA A 133 1.62 -27.33 -0.08
C ALA A 133 1.62 -28.56 -1.00
N ASP A 134 0.77 -28.58 -2.04
CA ASP A 134 0.73 -29.66 -3.03
C ASP A 134 2.03 -29.73 -3.86
N LEU A 135 2.59 -28.57 -4.21
CA LEU A 135 3.89 -28.49 -4.92
C LEU A 135 5.04 -28.95 -4.04
N GLU A 136 5.08 -28.55 -2.77
CA GLU A 136 6.08 -29.01 -1.80
C GLU A 136 6.05 -30.55 -1.66
N GLY A 137 4.85 -31.14 -1.56
CA GLY A 137 4.66 -32.59 -1.54
C GLY A 137 5.15 -33.27 -2.82
N THR A 138 4.99 -32.61 -3.97
CA THR A 138 5.47 -33.13 -5.26
C THR A 138 7.00 -33.06 -5.34
N VAL A 139 7.61 -31.97 -4.91
CA VAL A 139 9.06 -31.79 -4.83
C VAL A 139 9.68 -32.84 -3.92
N ALA A 140 9.08 -33.10 -2.75
CA ALA A 140 9.56 -34.14 -1.83
C ALA A 140 9.55 -35.54 -2.47
N ARG A 141 8.47 -35.89 -3.20
CA ARG A 141 8.39 -37.17 -3.94
C ARG A 141 9.45 -37.31 -5.04
N LEU A 142 9.64 -36.24 -5.82
CA LEU A 142 10.67 -36.22 -6.87
C LEU A 142 12.06 -36.33 -6.27
N ALA A 143 12.36 -35.67 -5.17
CA ALA A 143 13.65 -35.79 -4.49
C ALA A 143 13.92 -37.24 -4.01
N ALA A 144 12.90 -37.91 -3.47
CA ALA A 144 13.01 -39.33 -3.08
C ALA A 144 13.29 -40.26 -4.30
N THR A 145 12.58 -40.03 -5.42
CA THR A 145 12.79 -40.79 -6.66
C THR A 145 14.20 -40.58 -7.21
N VAL A 146 14.70 -39.37 -7.26
CA VAL A 146 16.06 -39.03 -7.71
C VAL A 146 17.11 -39.71 -6.83
N LYS A 147 16.91 -39.75 -5.52
CA LYS A 147 17.80 -40.44 -4.58
C LYS A 147 17.83 -41.96 -4.84
N GLU A 148 16.67 -42.56 -5.06
CA GLU A 148 16.56 -44.01 -5.38
C GLU A 148 17.24 -44.35 -6.72
N GLN A 149 16.99 -43.55 -7.76
CA GLN A 149 17.67 -43.73 -9.06
C GLN A 149 19.18 -43.58 -8.95
N GLY A 150 19.66 -42.60 -8.14
CA GLY A 150 21.09 -42.46 -7.87
C GLY A 150 21.70 -43.72 -7.23
N ALA A 151 20.99 -44.32 -6.26
CA ALA A 151 21.44 -45.57 -5.65
C ALA A 151 21.44 -46.75 -6.63
N GLN A 152 20.46 -46.83 -7.54
CA GLN A 152 20.42 -47.85 -8.60
C GLN A 152 21.58 -47.67 -9.59
N ILE A 153 21.87 -46.48 -10.03
CA ILE A 153 23.01 -46.16 -10.92
C ILE A 153 24.33 -46.59 -10.26
N GLN A 154 24.52 -46.30 -8.98
CA GLN A 154 25.72 -46.73 -8.25
C GLN A 154 25.87 -48.26 -8.22
N LYS A 155 24.77 -49.00 -7.98
CA LYS A 155 24.78 -50.47 -8.01
C LYS A 155 25.17 -51.03 -9.40
N VAL A 156 24.58 -50.48 -10.46
CA VAL A 156 24.89 -50.89 -11.85
C VAL A 156 26.34 -50.55 -12.21
N SER A 157 26.83 -49.38 -11.82
CA SER A 157 28.24 -48.98 -12.05
C SER A 157 29.22 -49.94 -11.35
N ALA A 158 28.95 -50.31 -10.09
CA ALA A 158 29.76 -51.28 -9.35
C ALA A 158 29.75 -52.67 -10.02
N GLN A 159 28.61 -53.15 -10.53
CA GLN A 159 28.50 -54.41 -11.26
C GLN A 159 29.30 -54.38 -12.58
N LEU A 160 29.27 -53.27 -13.30
CA LEU A 160 30.05 -53.07 -14.52
C LEU A 160 31.56 -53.05 -14.27
N GLU A 161 32.03 -52.52 -13.15
CA GLU A 161 33.45 -52.58 -12.80
C GLU A 161 33.94 -53.99 -12.44
N VAL A 162 33.11 -54.75 -11.75
CA VAL A 162 33.41 -56.15 -11.42
C VAL A 162 33.42 -57.03 -12.67
N SER A 163 32.63 -56.70 -13.70
CA SER A 163 32.54 -57.50 -14.95
C SER A 163 33.62 -57.17 -16.01
N LYS A 164 34.47 -56.12 -15.75
CA LYS A 164 35.59 -55.84 -16.66
C LYS A 164 36.62 -57.04 -16.62
N PRO A 165 36.87 -57.69 -17.74
CA PRO A 165 37.89 -58.77 -17.78
C PRO A 165 39.27 -58.20 -17.46
N ALA A 166 39.99 -58.80 -16.55
CA ALA A 166 41.38 -58.43 -16.22
C ALA A 166 42.22 -58.39 -17.52
N ALA A 167 42.75 -57.22 -17.85
CA ALA A 167 43.62 -57.08 -19.01
C ALA A 167 44.84 -58.02 -18.87
N LYS A 168 44.89 -59.06 -19.61
CA LYS A 168 46.05 -59.92 -19.71
C LYS A 168 47.22 -59.16 -20.34
N LEU A 169 48.17 -58.76 -19.51
CA LEU A 169 49.45 -58.24 -19.95
C LEU A 169 50.20 -59.36 -20.69
N VAL A 170 50.17 -59.38 -22.02
CA VAL A 170 51.04 -60.20 -22.84
C VAL A 170 52.44 -59.57 -22.76
N ARG A 171 53.33 -60.22 -21.94
CA ARG A 171 54.74 -59.89 -21.97
C ARG A 171 55.35 -60.57 -23.21
N TYR A 172 55.73 -59.82 -24.22
CA TYR A 172 56.65 -60.23 -25.25
C TYR A 172 58.04 -60.36 -24.63
N LYS A 173 58.60 -61.61 -24.56
CA LYS A 173 60.02 -61.84 -24.35
C LYS A 173 60.72 -61.62 -25.67
N GLN A 174 61.72 -60.75 -25.72
CA GLN A 174 62.78 -60.75 -26.72
C GLN A 174 63.76 -61.84 -26.46
#